data_304d035a9c9dab092616c765b2bc48f3
#
_entry.id   304d035a9c9dab092616c765b2bc48f3
#
_cell.length_a   1.000
_cell.length_b   1.000
_cell.length_c   1.000
_cell.angle_alpha   90.00
_cell.angle_beta   90.00
_cell.angle_gamma   90.00
#
_symmetry.space_group_name_H-M   'P 1'
#
loop_
_entity.id
_entity.type
_entity.pdbx_description
1 polymer ?
#
loop_
_entity_poly.entity_id
_entity_poly.type
_entity_poly.pdbx_seq_one_letter_code
_entity_poly.pdbx_strand_id
1 'polypeptide(L)'
;MRPVYLKLCGWGPYKGEETVDFSPMGRGGLFLITGPTGAGKTTIFDGLTYALYGEVSGSVREKDSLRSDFADRDQPTFAELTFTHRGGRYRVERSPRYEREKLRGEGTTVAGESALLSHTDGEQEEVLAQGGAAVTQAVTELLGLDYQQYKQISMLAQGEFLHLLTATSRERTEVYRDIFQTEIYNRMTARLAERTKRLRGEMDRARERMDELAESLLFESGSWRELLERKTRNYEKLLRCAREETAAQEEQISRLTKEEQAAEEAGKALVKENEKQRARNRQIADYIRQMCIRDRWKTDRSGYACVCPGFDERVWDIY
;
A
#
# COMPACT_ATOMS: atom_id res chain seq x y z
N MET A 1 19.20 14.84 -4.45
CA MET A 1 19.34 16.02 -5.33
C MET A 1 20.14 17.10 -4.62
N ARG A 2 21.05 17.80 -5.35
CA ARG A 2 21.81 18.94 -4.83
C ARG A 2 21.72 20.08 -5.83
N PRO A 3 21.16 21.24 -5.46
CA PRO A 3 21.15 22.41 -6.33
C PRO A 3 22.57 22.92 -6.55
N VAL A 4 22.82 23.43 -7.75
CA VAL A 4 24.10 24.04 -8.13
C VAL A 4 23.90 25.50 -8.44
N TYR A 5 22.99 25.82 -9.34
CA TYR A 5 22.63 27.20 -9.71
C TYR A 5 21.12 27.33 -9.81
N LEU A 6 20.60 28.40 -9.26
CA LEU A 6 19.22 28.84 -9.50
C LEU A 6 19.27 30.20 -10.17
N LYS A 7 18.67 30.30 -11.34
CA LYS A 7 18.54 31.54 -12.10
C LYS A 7 17.08 31.96 -12.13
N LEU A 8 16.80 33.18 -11.76
CA LEU A 8 15.45 33.76 -11.71
C LEU A 8 15.48 35.05 -12.54
N CYS A 9 14.53 35.21 -13.43
CA CYS A 9 14.41 36.42 -14.26
C CYS A 9 13.00 36.95 -14.23
N GLY A 10 12.84 38.22 -13.98
CA GLY A 10 11.52 38.87 -13.87
C GLY A 10 10.61 38.20 -12.84
N TRP A 11 11.14 37.79 -11.68
CA TRP A 11 10.53 36.86 -10.75
C TRP A 11 10.32 37.48 -9.36
N GLY A 12 9.07 37.62 -8.92
CA GLY A 12 8.74 38.17 -7.61
C GLY A 12 9.35 39.58 -7.39
N PRO A 13 10.24 39.78 -6.38
CA PRO A 13 10.89 41.08 -6.17
C PRO A 13 12.06 41.34 -7.13
N TYR A 14 12.49 40.34 -7.90
CA TYR A 14 13.65 40.48 -8.80
C TYR A 14 13.21 41.03 -10.15
N LYS A 15 13.68 42.21 -10.48
CA LYS A 15 13.41 42.85 -11.78
C LYS A 15 14.12 42.13 -12.91
N GLY A 16 15.42 41.89 -12.74
CA GLY A 16 16.33 41.36 -13.76
C GLY A 16 16.56 39.87 -13.63
N GLU A 17 17.67 39.43 -14.23
CA GLU A 17 18.18 38.07 -14.05
C GLU A 17 19.07 38.03 -12.80
N GLU A 18 18.69 37.20 -11.84
CA GLU A 18 19.43 36.97 -10.62
C GLU A 18 19.85 35.52 -10.53
N THR A 19 21.12 35.27 -10.21
CA THR A 19 21.68 33.94 -10.10
C THR A 19 22.12 33.67 -8.67
N VAL A 20 21.56 32.61 -8.07
CA VAL A 20 22.00 32.06 -6.79
C VAL A 20 22.93 30.90 -7.04
N ASP A 21 24.20 31.06 -6.68
CA ASP A 21 25.21 29.99 -6.77
C ASP A 21 25.30 29.23 -5.44
N PHE A 22 24.92 27.94 -5.46
CA PHE A 22 24.99 27.05 -4.33
C PHE A 22 26.34 26.29 -4.25
N SER A 23 27.21 26.41 -5.23
CA SER A 23 28.49 25.70 -5.29
C SER A 23 29.42 26.00 -4.10
N PRO A 24 29.52 27.27 -3.63
CA PRO A 24 30.37 27.63 -2.49
C PRO A 24 29.86 27.07 -1.15
N MET A 25 28.59 26.67 -1.07
CA MET A 25 27.97 26.25 0.18
C MET A 25 28.42 24.87 0.68
N GLY A 26 29.41 24.27 0.04
CA GLY A 26 30.12 23.08 0.51
C GLY A 26 29.30 21.79 0.59
N ARG A 27 29.96 20.68 0.97
CA ARG A 27 29.33 19.37 1.17
C ARG A 27 28.69 19.19 2.56
N GLY A 28 29.01 20.03 3.51
CA GLY A 28 28.66 19.88 4.93
C GLY A 28 27.42 20.64 5.41
N GLY A 29 26.85 21.33 4.61
CA GLY A 29 25.81 22.03 4.34
C GLY A 29 24.77 22.74 5.15
N LEU A 30 25.04 23.29 6.29
CA LEU A 30 24.16 24.33 6.83
C LEU A 30 24.59 25.70 6.28
N PHE A 31 23.66 26.41 5.65
CA PHE A 31 23.86 27.79 5.22
C PHE A 31 22.64 28.63 5.65
N LEU A 32 22.86 29.93 5.81
CA LEU A 32 21.85 30.87 6.22
C LEU A 32 21.67 31.94 5.14
N ILE A 33 20.43 32.10 4.67
CA ILE A 33 20.05 33.21 3.80
C ILE A 33 19.51 34.35 4.68
N THR A 34 20.24 35.46 4.75
CA THR A 34 19.88 36.64 5.54
C THR A 34 19.55 37.81 4.65
N GLY A 35 18.76 38.73 5.16
CA GLY A 35 18.40 39.97 4.49
C GLY A 35 17.14 40.61 5.08
N PRO A 36 16.80 41.83 4.71
CA PRO A 36 15.63 42.54 5.18
C PRO A 36 14.33 41.82 4.74
N THR A 37 13.22 42.17 5.42
CA THR A 37 11.89 41.69 5.02
C THR A 37 11.56 42.20 3.61
N GLY A 38 11.02 41.37 2.74
CA GLY A 38 10.76 41.70 1.33
C GLY A 38 11.91 41.50 0.36
N ALA A 39 13.12 41.22 0.82
CA ALA A 39 14.32 41.00 -0.05
C ALA A 39 14.28 39.72 -0.92
N GLY A 40 13.20 38.99 -0.92
CA GLY A 40 13.07 37.80 -1.80
C GLY A 40 13.61 36.49 -1.23
N LYS A 41 13.96 36.38 0.05
CA LYS A 41 14.50 35.14 0.64
C LYS A 41 13.60 33.93 0.39
N THR A 42 12.30 34.06 0.60
CA THR A 42 11.33 32.98 0.35
C THR A 42 11.16 32.72 -1.14
N THR A 43 11.33 33.76 -1.96
CA THR A 43 11.21 33.68 -3.43
C THR A 43 12.26 32.73 -4.05
N ILE A 44 13.42 32.57 -3.41
CA ILE A 44 14.44 31.57 -3.81
C ILE A 44 13.85 30.16 -3.70
N PHE A 45 13.15 29.86 -2.64
CA PHE A 45 12.50 28.56 -2.46
C PHE A 45 11.30 28.37 -3.40
N ASP A 46 10.54 29.42 -3.66
CA ASP A 46 9.48 29.41 -4.66
C ASP A 46 10.04 29.10 -6.06
N GLY A 47 11.18 29.71 -6.42
CA GLY A 47 11.87 29.45 -7.65
C GLY A 47 12.37 28.02 -7.79
N LEU A 48 12.96 27.46 -6.72
CA LEU A 48 13.39 26.05 -6.68
C LEU A 48 12.22 25.10 -6.92
N THR A 49 11.11 25.33 -6.20
CA THR A 49 9.93 24.46 -6.26
C THR A 49 9.24 24.58 -7.61
N TYR A 50 9.13 25.81 -8.11
CA TYR A 50 8.51 26.06 -9.42
C TYR A 50 9.33 25.45 -10.56
N ALA A 51 10.65 25.61 -10.54
CA ALA A 51 11.51 24.99 -11.55
C ALA A 51 11.32 23.46 -11.59
N LEU A 52 11.24 22.80 -10.44
CA LEU A 52 11.08 21.35 -10.37
C LEU A 52 9.67 20.89 -10.75
N TYR A 53 8.64 21.49 -10.16
CA TYR A 53 7.26 20.96 -10.20
C TYR A 53 6.23 21.87 -10.87
N GLY A 54 6.59 23.12 -11.18
CA GLY A 54 5.63 24.11 -11.70
C GLY A 54 4.65 24.62 -10.64
N GLU A 55 4.97 24.41 -9.35
CA GLU A 55 4.18 24.83 -8.20
C GLU A 55 5.02 25.73 -7.28
N VAL A 56 4.37 26.60 -6.50
CA VAL A 56 5.06 27.49 -5.55
C VAL A 56 5.10 26.89 -4.14
N SER A 57 6.09 27.29 -3.33
CA SER A 57 6.29 26.73 -2.00
C SER A 57 5.19 27.06 -0.99
N GLY A 58 4.54 28.23 -1.15
CA GLY A 58 3.49 28.75 -0.25
C GLY A 58 2.08 28.59 -0.80
N SER A 59 1.09 28.61 0.09
CA SER A 59 -0.34 28.61 -0.26
C SER A 59 -0.90 30.01 -0.60
N VAL A 60 -0.09 31.04 -0.48
CA VAL A 60 -0.53 32.46 -0.53
C VAL A 60 -0.34 33.10 -1.90
N ARG A 61 0.55 32.56 -2.75
CA ARG A 61 0.81 33.12 -4.09
C ARG A 61 0.16 32.25 -5.15
N GLU A 62 -0.65 32.88 -6.01
CA GLU A 62 -1.17 32.27 -7.21
C GLU A 62 -0.09 32.24 -8.29
N LYS A 63 -0.13 31.24 -9.21
CA LYS A 63 0.83 31.08 -10.31
C LYS A 63 0.90 32.33 -11.21
N ASP A 64 -0.21 33.05 -11.32
CA ASP A 64 -0.31 34.28 -12.14
C ASP A 64 0.41 35.48 -11.50
N SER A 65 0.80 35.40 -10.22
CA SER A 65 1.52 36.49 -9.49
C SER A 65 3.04 36.24 -9.38
N LEU A 66 3.58 35.31 -10.17
CA LEU A 66 5.02 35.00 -10.12
C LEU A 66 5.88 36.02 -10.85
N ARG A 67 5.33 36.68 -11.89
CA ARG A 67 6.03 37.75 -12.60
C ARG A 67 6.26 38.95 -11.67
N SER A 68 7.44 39.49 -11.75
CA SER A 68 7.78 40.72 -11.04
C SER A 68 7.00 41.91 -11.55
N ASP A 69 6.35 42.66 -10.67
CA ASP A 69 5.71 43.94 -10.98
C ASP A 69 6.74 44.99 -11.43
N PHE A 70 8.02 44.79 -11.15
CA PHE A 70 9.13 45.66 -11.48
C PHE A 70 9.77 45.30 -12.82
N ALA A 71 9.42 44.14 -13.40
CA ALA A 71 10.02 43.68 -14.67
C ALA A 71 9.50 44.49 -15.83
N ASP A 72 10.41 44.90 -16.75
CA ASP A 72 10.06 45.56 -17.97
C ASP A 72 9.24 44.60 -18.87
N ARG A 73 8.34 45.14 -19.69
CA ARG A 73 7.40 44.33 -20.45
C ARG A 73 8.07 43.41 -21.48
N ASP A 74 9.24 43.75 -21.97
CA ASP A 74 10.06 43.00 -22.90
C ASP A 74 10.88 41.89 -22.19
N GLN A 75 11.01 41.97 -20.87
CA GLN A 75 11.81 41.05 -20.06
C GLN A 75 11.12 39.68 -19.90
N PRO A 76 11.83 38.58 -20.12
CA PRO A 76 11.28 37.26 -19.88
C PRO A 76 11.05 36.98 -18.41
N THR A 77 10.14 36.05 -18.12
CA THR A 77 9.92 35.53 -16.76
C THR A 77 10.18 34.03 -16.75
N PHE A 78 11.20 33.61 -16.02
CA PHE A 78 11.53 32.17 -15.90
C PHE A 78 12.24 31.86 -14.58
N ALA A 79 12.18 30.57 -14.19
CA ALA A 79 13.03 29.97 -13.19
C ALA A 79 13.80 28.81 -13.81
N GLU A 80 15.13 28.86 -13.73
CA GLU A 80 16.03 27.83 -14.21
C GLU A 80 16.82 27.27 -13.01
N LEU A 81 16.80 25.94 -12.85
CA LEU A 81 17.55 25.23 -11.82
C LEU A 81 18.52 24.23 -12.44
N THR A 82 19.79 24.39 -12.15
CA THR A 82 20.79 23.35 -12.40
C THR A 82 21.07 22.58 -11.12
N PHE A 83 20.98 21.28 -11.16
CA PHE A 83 21.19 20.41 -10.01
C PHE A 83 21.93 19.12 -10.37
N THR A 84 22.50 18.46 -9.36
CA THR A 84 23.08 17.13 -9.51
C THR A 84 22.25 16.10 -8.77
N HIS A 85 22.08 14.93 -9.39
CA HIS A 85 21.39 13.79 -8.80
C HIS A 85 22.00 12.48 -9.29
N ARG A 86 22.35 11.57 -8.39
CA ARG A 86 22.95 10.24 -8.69
C ARG A 86 24.14 10.28 -9.66
N GLY A 87 24.95 11.33 -9.57
CA GLY A 87 26.13 11.51 -10.43
C GLY A 87 25.86 12.25 -11.75
N GLY A 88 24.61 12.37 -12.19
CA GLY A 88 24.22 13.17 -13.35
C GLY A 88 23.99 14.63 -13.01
N ARG A 89 24.16 15.51 -13.99
CA ARG A 89 23.85 16.94 -13.92
C ARG A 89 22.66 17.25 -14.81
N TYR A 90 21.68 17.94 -14.24
CA TYR A 90 20.40 18.23 -14.88
C TYR A 90 20.13 19.72 -14.84
N ARG A 91 19.45 20.20 -15.86
CA ARG A 91 18.96 21.58 -15.95
C ARG A 91 17.46 21.53 -16.23
N VAL A 92 16.69 22.22 -15.41
CA VAL A 92 15.27 22.41 -15.62
C VAL A 92 14.95 23.89 -15.70
N GLU A 93 14.24 24.31 -16.73
CA GLU A 93 13.80 25.68 -16.94
C GLU A 93 12.28 25.71 -17.10
N ARG A 94 11.62 26.63 -16.41
CA ARG A 94 10.18 26.87 -16.54
C ARG A 94 9.87 28.34 -16.62
N SER A 95 8.96 28.69 -17.55
CA SER A 95 8.34 30.01 -17.63
C SER A 95 6.87 29.89 -17.32
N PRO A 96 6.31 30.70 -16.40
CA PRO A 96 4.89 30.79 -16.20
C PRO A 96 4.19 31.46 -17.39
N ARG A 97 2.88 31.47 -17.39
CA ARG A 97 2.11 32.30 -18.30
C ARG A 97 2.16 33.74 -17.83
N TYR A 98 2.55 34.67 -18.75
CA TYR A 98 2.62 36.11 -18.42
C TYR A 98 2.37 36.99 -19.66
N GLU A 99 1.99 38.22 -19.43
CA GLU A 99 1.87 39.22 -20.49
C GLU A 99 3.24 39.80 -20.85
N ARG A 100 3.51 39.93 -22.16
CA ARG A 100 4.69 40.58 -22.68
C ARG A 100 4.35 41.48 -23.90
N GLU A 101 5.24 42.34 -24.28
CA GLU A 101 5.13 43.07 -25.52
C GLU A 101 5.20 42.17 -26.76
N LYS A 102 4.45 42.50 -27.78
CA LYS A 102 4.54 41.81 -29.05
C LYS A 102 5.92 42.02 -29.68
N LEU A 103 6.53 40.96 -30.20
CA LEU A 103 7.80 41.04 -30.93
C LEU A 103 7.66 41.82 -32.27
N ARG A 104 6.44 41.93 -32.81
CA ARG A 104 6.11 42.66 -34.02
C ARG A 104 4.76 43.37 -33.83
N GLY A 105 4.72 44.71 -34.11
CA GLY A 105 3.52 45.52 -33.94
C GLY A 105 3.37 46.06 -32.50
N GLU A 106 2.41 46.97 -32.30
CA GLU A 106 2.11 47.57 -31.01
C GLU A 106 1.16 46.67 -30.17
N GLY A 107 1.27 46.75 -28.85
CA GLY A 107 0.40 46.08 -27.89
C GLY A 107 1.04 44.90 -27.22
N THR A 108 0.28 44.23 -26.35
CA THR A 108 0.71 43.10 -25.52
C THR A 108 0.24 41.76 -26.09
N THR A 109 0.93 40.69 -25.76
CA THR A 109 0.56 39.30 -26.03
C THR A 109 0.85 38.45 -24.79
N VAL A 110 0.16 37.34 -24.69
CA VAL A 110 0.40 36.40 -23.58
C VAL A 110 1.45 35.38 -24.01
N ALA A 111 2.56 35.30 -23.30
CA ALA A 111 3.51 34.21 -23.41
C ALA A 111 2.90 32.96 -22.73
N GLY A 112 2.87 31.84 -23.43
CA GLY A 112 2.39 30.58 -22.88
C GLY A 112 3.37 29.99 -21.84
N GLU A 113 2.87 29.14 -20.98
CA GLU A 113 3.71 28.35 -20.09
C GLU A 113 4.66 27.45 -20.90
N SER A 114 5.92 27.41 -20.50
CA SER A 114 6.92 26.50 -21.09
C SER A 114 7.73 25.81 -20.01
N ALA A 115 8.17 24.59 -20.31
CA ALA A 115 9.05 23.83 -19.43
C ALA A 115 9.99 22.95 -20.26
N LEU A 116 11.24 22.84 -19.84
CA LEU A 116 12.28 22.02 -20.43
C LEU A 116 13.12 21.37 -19.35
N LEU A 117 13.37 20.06 -19.47
CA LEU A 117 14.33 19.33 -18.65
C LEU A 117 15.38 18.74 -19.55
N SER A 118 16.64 18.97 -19.23
CA SER A 118 17.79 18.41 -19.93
C SER A 118 18.80 17.77 -18.98
N HIS A 119 19.52 16.79 -19.49
CA HIS A 119 20.70 16.19 -18.88
C HIS A 119 21.94 16.80 -19.52
N THR A 120 22.90 17.20 -18.69
CA THR A 120 24.15 17.82 -19.15
C THR A 120 25.32 16.88 -18.82
N ASP A 121 25.98 16.39 -19.85
CA ASP A 121 27.21 15.62 -19.74
C ASP A 121 28.36 16.40 -20.43
N GLY A 122 29.08 17.18 -19.62
CA GLY A 122 30.08 18.08 -20.10
C GLY A 122 29.51 19.21 -20.94
N GLU A 123 29.84 19.27 -22.24
CA GLU A 123 29.35 20.27 -23.20
C GLU A 123 28.09 19.86 -23.96
N GLN A 124 27.66 18.60 -23.82
CA GLN A 124 26.47 18.09 -24.49
C GLN A 124 25.26 18.20 -23.57
N GLU A 125 24.18 18.77 -24.12
CA GLU A 125 22.89 18.88 -23.46
C GLU A 125 21.86 18.02 -24.20
N GLU A 126 21.33 17.01 -23.52
CA GLU A 126 20.30 16.11 -24.01
C GLU A 126 18.95 16.51 -23.42
N VAL A 127 17.96 16.80 -24.26
CA VAL A 127 16.61 17.11 -23.81
C VAL A 127 15.89 15.82 -23.40
N LEU A 128 15.51 15.74 -22.13
CA LEU A 128 14.79 14.60 -21.57
C LEU A 128 13.27 14.75 -21.65
N ALA A 129 12.78 15.97 -21.43
CA ALA A 129 11.35 16.25 -21.47
C ALA A 129 11.08 17.71 -21.83
N GLN A 130 9.95 17.96 -22.50
CA GLN A 130 9.47 19.30 -22.88
C GLN A 130 7.97 19.45 -22.61
N GLY A 131 7.56 20.58 -22.06
CA GLY A 131 6.18 20.89 -21.65
C GLY A 131 5.92 20.62 -20.17
N GLY A 132 5.01 21.39 -19.58
CA GLY A 132 4.79 21.44 -18.13
C GLY A 132 4.53 20.08 -17.48
N ALA A 133 3.57 19.32 -18.01
CA ALA A 133 3.21 18.01 -17.48
C ALA A 133 4.31 16.96 -17.65
N ALA A 134 4.94 16.90 -18.85
CA ALA A 134 5.99 15.93 -19.14
C ALA A 134 7.24 16.18 -18.27
N VAL A 135 7.63 17.44 -18.08
CA VAL A 135 8.76 17.81 -17.21
C VAL A 135 8.45 17.49 -15.75
N THR A 136 7.23 17.75 -15.28
CA THR A 136 6.84 17.38 -13.90
C THR A 136 6.90 15.88 -13.68
N GLN A 137 6.42 15.09 -14.62
CA GLN A 137 6.50 13.64 -14.54
C GLN A 137 7.96 13.16 -14.54
N ALA A 138 8.78 13.64 -15.47
CA ALA A 138 10.19 13.26 -15.56
C ALA A 138 10.98 13.65 -14.30
N VAL A 139 10.73 14.81 -13.71
CA VAL A 139 11.33 15.24 -12.44
C VAL A 139 10.88 14.33 -11.30
N THR A 140 9.58 13.98 -11.23
CA THR A 140 9.05 13.07 -10.22
C THR A 140 9.69 11.68 -10.32
N GLU A 141 9.83 11.14 -11.52
CA GLU A 141 10.50 9.85 -11.76
C GLU A 141 11.99 9.91 -11.41
N LEU A 142 12.68 11.00 -11.78
CA LEU A 142 14.09 11.20 -11.51
C LEU A 142 14.40 11.30 -10.02
N LEU A 143 13.61 12.10 -9.29
CA LEU A 143 13.81 12.36 -7.86
C LEU A 143 13.17 11.31 -6.97
N GLY A 144 12.14 10.60 -7.47
CA GLY A 144 11.34 9.65 -6.71
C GLY A 144 10.39 10.32 -5.71
N LEU A 145 10.11 11.61 -5.88
CA LEU A 145 9.28 12.43 -5.01
C LEU A 145 8.32 13.28 -5.86
N ASP A 146 7.04 13.27 -5.54
CA ASP A 146 6.11 14.24 -6.09
C ASP A 146 6.21 15.61 -5.39
N TYR A 147 5.46 16.59 -5.87
CA TYR A 147 5.47 17.95 -5.30
C TYR A 147 5.11 17.99 -3.82
N GLN A 148 4.08 17.24 -3.39
CA GLN A 148 3.62 17.24 -2.00
C GLN A 148 4.67 16.62 -1.08
N GLN A 149 5.23 15.49 -1.49
CA GLN A 149 6.32 14.82 -0.78
C GLN A 149 7.58 15.69 -0.70
N TYR A 150 7.94 16.33 -1.82
CA TYR A 150 9.09 17.26 -1.85
C TYR A 150 8.87 18.44 -0.90
N LYS A 151 7.70 19.04 -0.91
CA LYS A 151 7.33 20.12 0.00
C LYS A 151 7.42 19.69 1.47
N GLN A 152 6.89 18.54 1.81
CA GLN A 152 6.90 18.01 3.18
C GLN A 152 8.31 17.65 3.68
N ILE A 153 9.17 17.11 2.81
CA ILE A 153 10.51 16.63 3.19
C ILE A 153 11.56 17.74 3.13
N SER A 154 11.51 18.56 2.06
CA SER A 154 12.59 19.48 1.71
C SER A 154 12.33 20.91 2.12
N MET A 155 11.08 21.27 2.42
CA MET A 155 10.69 22.63 2.70
C MET A 155 9.75 22.69 3.90
N LEU A 156 10.26 23.16 5.00
CA LEU A 156 9.45 23.57 6.15
C LEU A 156 9.13 25.05 5.98
N ALA A 157 7.92 25.36 5.50
CA ALA A 157 7.47 26.75 5.39
C ALA A 157 7.41 27.41 6.76
N GLN A 158 7.55 28.74 6.76
CA GLN A 158 7.49 29.52 7.99
C GLN A 158 6.13 29.29 8.70
N GLY A 159 6.17 28.73 9.91
CA GLY A 159 4.98 28.35 10.69
C GLY A 159 4.65 26.85 10.65
N GLU A 160 4.98 26.10 9.59
CA GLU A 160 4.72 24.64 9.50
C GLU A 160 5.63 23.85 10.45
N PHE A 161 6.85 24.35 10.72
CA PHE A 161 7.75 23.73 11.71
C PHE A 161 7.14 23.72 13.12
N LEU A 162 6.48 24.82 13.52
CA LEU A 162 5.80 24.89 14.81
C LEU A 162 4.64 23.90 14.85
N HIS A 163 3.89 23.77 13.77
CA HIS A 163 2.80 22.80 13.64
C HIS A 163 3.31 21.37 13.80
N LEU A 164 4.43 21.02 13.17
CA LEU A 164 5.03 19.68 13.31
C LEU A 164 5.50 19.39 14.75
N LEU A 165 6.05 20.40 15.45
CA LEU A 165 6.50 20.26 16.84
C LEU A 165 5.32 20.15 17.81
N THR A 166 4.22 20.88 17.57
CA THR A 166 3.03 20.88 18.41
C THR A 166 2.02 19.81 18.03
N ALA A 167 2.19 19.17 16.87
CA ALA A 167 1.34 18.11 16.39
C ALA A 167 1.30 16.91 17.34
N THR A 168 0.14 16.31 17.48
CA THR A 168 -0.05 15.08 18.25
C THR A 168 0.74 13.93 17.62
N SER A 169 0.97 12.87 18.40
CA SER A 169 1.65 11.65 17.87
C SER A 169 0.93 11.04 16.68
N ARG A 170 -0.40 11.20 16.60
CA ARG A 170 -1.21 10.70 15.48
C ARG A 170 -0.96 11.51 14.21
N GLU A 171 -1.02 12.83 14.27
CA GLU A 171 -0.75 13.72 13.14
C GLU A 171 0.69 13.56 12.63
N ARG A 172 1.67 13.50 13.52
CA ARG A 172 3.06 13.19 13.15
C ARG A 172 3.21 11.86 12.43
N THR A 173 2.48 10.84 12.89
CA THR A 173 2.50 9.52 12.25
C THR A 173 1.91 9.58 10.84
N GLU A 174 0.86 10.36 10.60
CA GLU A 174 0.28 10.56 9.27
C GLU A 174 1.30 11.24 8.33
N VAL A 175 1.93 12.33 8.77
CA VAL A 175 2.98 13.01 7.98
C VAL A 175 4.15 12.06 7.66
N TYR A 176 4.62 11.27 8.63
CA TYR A 176 5.69 10.31 8.37
C TYR A 176 5.26 9.16 7.44
N ARG A 177 4.01 8.75 7.48
CA ARG A 177 3.46 7.73 6.55
C ARG A 177 3.50 8.22 5.12
N ASP A 178 3.12 9.47 4.89
CA ASP A 178 3.14 10.09 3.56
C ASP A 178 4.58 10.23 3.06
N ILE A 179 5.49 10.72 3.92
CA ILE A 179 6.90 10.87 3.60
C ILE A 179 7.56 9.55 3.21
N PHE A 180 7.34 8.49 4.01
CA PHE A 180 7.98 7.19 3.81
C PHE A 180 7.16 6.24 2.94
N GLN A 181 6.04 6.69 2.35
CA GLN A 181 5.13 5.90 1.51
C GLN A 181 4.72 4.56 2.15
N THR A 182 4.53 4.57 3.47
CA THR A 182 4.23 3.36 4.23
C THR A 182 2.77 2.89 4.12
N GLU A 183 1.95 3.55 3.30
CA GLU A 183 0.56 3.17 3.05
C GLU A 183 0.42 1.73 2.53
N ILE A 184 1.41 1.25 1.77
CA ILE A 184 1.39 -0.13 1.26
C ILE A 184 1.36 -1.14 2.42
N TYR A 185 2.11 -0.89 3.49
CA TYR A 185 2.13 -1.75 4.69
C TYR A 185 0.81 -1.69 5.46
N ASN A 186 0.18 -0.52 5.55
CA ASN A 186 -1.15 -0.37 6.15
C ASN A 186 -2.20 -1.14 5.36
N ARG A 187 -2.19 -1.04 4.01
CA ARG A 187 -3.08 -1.81 3.14
C ARG A 187 -2.84 -3.33 3.28
N MET A 188 -1.59 -3.76 3.37
CA MET A 188 -1.26 -5.17 3.63
C MET A 188 -1.77 -5.62 4.99
N THR A 189 -1.54 -4.84 6.06
CA THR A 189 -2.00 -5.15 7.41
C THR A 189 -3.52 -5.22 7.47
N ALA A 190 -4.23 -4.26 6.86
CA ALA A 190 -5.68 -4.26 6.79
C ALA A 190 -6.22 -5.49 6.04
N ARG A 191 -5.64 -5.85 4.88
CA ARG A 191 -6.01 -7.07 4.13
C ARG A 191 -5.76 -8.35 4.92
N LEU A 192 -4.63 -8.42 5.65
CA LEU A 192 -4.32 -9.56 6.50
C LEU A 192 -5.30 -9.68 7.67
N ALA A 193 -5.65 -8.57 8.31
CA ALA A 193 -6.64 -8.54 9.38
C ALA A 193 -8.03 -8.99 8.90
N GLU A 194 -8.46 -8.51 7.74
CA GLU A 194 -9.72 -8.90 7.10
C GLU A 194 -9.72 -10.40 6.75
N ARG A 195 -8.64 -10.89 6.14
CA ARG A 195 -8.49 -12.31 5.81
C ARG A 195 -8.51 -13.18 7.06
N THR A 196 -7.83 -12.74 8.12
CA THR A 196 -7.83 -13.45 9.42
C THR A 196 -9.22 -13.50 10.03
N LYS A 197 -9.96 -12.38 10.00
CA LYS A 197 -11.34 -12.31 10.49
C LYS A 197 -12.26 -13.25 9.71
N ARG A 198 -12.13 -13.27 8.36
CA ARG A 198 -12.91 -14.17 7.51
C ARG A 198 -12.61 -15.64 7.82
N LEU A 199 -11.34 -16.01 7.87
CA LEU A 199 -10.92 -17.39 8.14
C LEU A 199 -11.35 -17.86 9.54
N ARG A 200 -11.28 -16.99 10.55
CA ARG A 200 -11.82 -17.29 11.88
C ARG A 200 -13.33 -17.56 11.83
N GLY A 201 -14.09 -16.70 11.15
CA GLY A 201 -15.52 -16.90 11.00
C GLY A 201 -15.88 -18.19 10.22
N GLU A 202 -15.11 -18.54 9.20
CA GLU A 202 -15.27 -19.82 8.49
C GLU A 202 -14.97 -21.02 9.42
N MET A 203 -13.93 -20.90 10.23
CA MET A 203 -13.54 -21.91 11.19
C MET A 203 -14.59 -22.11 12.30
N ASP A 204 -15.15 -21.00 12.82
CA ASP A 204 -16.17 -21.06 13.87
C ASP A 204 -17.46 -21.71 13.32
N ARG A 205 -17.90 -21.34 12.12
CA ARG A 205 -19.04 -22.00 11.45
C ARG A 205 -18.80 -23.49 11.18
N ALA A 206 -17.57 -23.85 10.80
CA ALA A 206 -17.21 -25.25 10.60
C ALA A 206 -17.25 -26.02 11.91
N ARG A 207 -16.81 -25.41 13.02
CA ARG A 207 -16.91 -26.01 14.37
C ARG A 207 -18.35 -26.19 14.81
N GLU A 208 -19.18 -25.15 14.70
CA GLU A 208 -20.62 -25.23 15.00
C GLU A 208 -21.28 -26.37 14.23
N ARG A 209 -20.98 -26.46 12.94
CA ARG A 209 -21.56 -27.51 12.09
C ARG A 209 -21.07 -28.91 12.47
N MET A 210 -19.82 -29.05 12.92
CA MET A 210 -19.30 -30.32 13.43
C MET A 210 -19.95 -30.69 14.77
N ASP A 211 -20.22 -29.69 15.62
CA ASP A 211 -20.91 -29.90 16.87
C ASP A 211 -22.35 -30.36 16.64
N GLU A 212 -23.09 -29.71 15.74
CA GLU A 212 -24.43 -30.11 15.33
C GLU A 212 -24.45 -31.55 14.77
N LEU A 213 -23.49 -31.90 13.92
CA LEU A 213 -23.38 -33.22 13.33
C LEU A 213 -23.03 -34.28 14.42
N ALA A 214 -22.09 -33.95 15.32
CA ALA A 214 -21.72 -34.85 16.42
C ALA A 214 -22.92 -35.10 17.38
N GLU A 215 -23.71 -34.09 17.66
CA GLU A 215 -24.93 -34.21 18.49
C GLU A 215 -26.05 -34.97 17.79
N SER A 216 -26.07 -34.96 16.44
CA SER A 216 -27.06 -35.75 15.69
C SER A 216 -26.75 -37.23 15.59
N LEU A 217 -25.55 -37.68 15.99
CA LEU A 217 -25.18 -39.09 16.01
C LEU A 217 -25.68 -39.75 17.27
N LEU A 218 -26.47 -40.84 17.10
CA LEU A 218 -27.10 -41.59 18.18
C LEU A 218 -26.24 -42.77 18.58
N PHE A 219 -25.09 -42.52 19.21
CA PHE A 219 -24.29 -43.55 19.83
C PHE A 219 -24.63 -43.66 21.34
N GLU A 220 -24.87 -44.87 21.82
CA GLU A 220 -25.25 -45.11 23.20
C GLU A 220 -24.05 -45.29 24.15
N SER A 221 -22.83 -45.33 23.64
CA SER A 221 -21.64 -45.59 24.43
C SER A 221 -21.31 -44.46 25.42
N GLY A 222 -20.84 -44.86 26.62
CA GLY A 222 -20.43 -43.92 27.67
C GLY A 222 -19.24 -43.04 27.25
N SER A 223 -18.34 -43.60 26.46
CA SER A 223 -17.17 -42.91 25.92
C SER A 223 -17.56 -41.77 24.94
N TRP A 224 -18.59 -42.01 24.12
CA TRP A 224 -19.14 -40.97 23.22
C TRP A 224 -19.78 -39.84 24.01
N ARG A 225 -20.62 -40.16 25.01
CA ARG A 225 -21.27 -39.15 25.87
C ARG A 225 -20.26 -38.30 26.63
N GLU A 226 -19.24 -38.92 27.22
CA GLU A 226 -18.17 -38.20 27.94
C GLU A 226 -17.42 -37.24 27.02
N LEU A 227 -17.16 -37.61 25.77
CA LEU A 227 -16.49 -36.75 24.80
C LEU A 227 -17.35 -35.58 24.33
N LEU A 228 -18.68 -35.76 24.21
CA LEU A 228 -19.64 -34.71 23.87
C LEU A 228 -19.81 -33.68 24.98
N GLU A 229 -19.81 -34.12 26.27
CA GLU A 229 -20.03 -33.26 27.44
C GLU A 229 -18.81 -32.38 27.76
N ARG A 230 -17.64 -32.66 27.18
CA ARG A 230 -16.43 -31.86 27.43
C ARG A 230 -16.56 -30.45 26.90
N LYS A 231 -16.23 -29.46 27.74
CA LYS A 231 -16.27 -28.04 27.43
C LYS A 231 -15.40 -27.66 26.21
N THR A 232 -14.34 -28.42 25.94
CA THR A 232 -13.49 -28.30 24.74
C THR A 232 -13.48 -29.65 24.03
N ARG A 233 -14.18 -29.71 22.91
CA ARG A 233 -14.30 -30.93 22.11
C ARG A 233 -13.02 -31.21 21.34
N ASN A 234 -12.53 -32.44 21.45
CA ASN A 234 -11.42 -32.94 20.64
C ASN A 234 -11.98 -33.76 19.47
N TYR A 235 -12.10 -33.13 18.32
CA TYR A 235 -12.73 -33.72 17.14
C TYR A 235 -11.98 -34.97 16.62
N GLU A 236 -10.66 -35.09 16.82
CA GLU A 236 -9.91 -36.32 16.47
C GLU A 236 -10.33 -37.50 17.33
N LYS A 237 -10.53 -37.24 18.64
CA LYS A 237 -11.02 -38.29 19.54
C LYS A 237 -12.47 -38.65 19.25
N LEU A 238 -13.31 -37.68 18.97
CA LEU A 238 -14.69 -37.89 18.53
C LEU A 238 -14.75 -38.73 17.27
N LEU A 239 -13.92 -38.41 16.27
CA LEU A 239 -13.84 -39.16 15.03
C LEU A 239 -13.40 -40.61 15.25
N ARG A 240 -12.38 -40.80 16.09
CA ARG A 240 -11.90 -42.16 16.42
C ARG A 240 -12.99 -42.96 17.13
N CYS A 241 -13.62 -42.38 18.14
CA CYS A 241 -14.71 -43.01 18.87
C CYS A 241 -15.89 -43.35 17.92
N ALA A 242 -16.28 -42.42 17.06
CA ALA A 242 -17.32 -42.66 16.07
C ALA A 242 -16.99 -43.84 15.13
N ARG A 243 -15.73 -43.96 14.70
CA ARG A 243 -15.27 -45.09 13.87
C ARG A 243 -15.28 -46.41 14.65
N GLU A 244 -14.83 -46.41 15.90
CA GLU A 244 -14.81 -47.59 16.74
C GLU A 244 -16.26 -48.07 17.02
N GLU A 245 -17.16 -47.13 17.34
CA GLU A 245 -18.59 -47.43 17.51
C GLU A 245 -19.24 -47.96 16.23
N THR A 246 -18.94 -47.36 15.11
CA THR A 246 -19.43 -47.80 13.82
C THR A 246 -18.93 -49.23 13.49
N ALA A 247 -17.63 -49.49 13.73
CA ALA A 247 -17.05 -50.82 13.50
C ALA A 247 -17.66 -51.85 14.44
N ALA A 248 -17.89 -51.51 15.72
CA ALA A 248 -18.55 -52.40 16.68
C ALA A 248 -20.00 -52.69 16.28
N GLN A 249 -20.73 -51.67 15.81
CA GLN A 249 -22.09 -51.85 15.28
C GLN A 249 -22.09 -52.73 14.03
N GLU A 250 -21.13 -52.55 13.12
CA GLU A 250 -20.95 -53.40 11.92
C GLU A 250 -20.72 -54.86 12.27
N GLU A 251 -19.85 -55.11 13.27
CA GLU A 251 -19.58 -56.44 13.74
C GLU A 251 -20.83 -57.08 14.38
N GLN A 252 -21.56 -56.29 15.19
CA GLN A 252 -22.79 -56.75 15.82
C GLN A 252 -23.88 -57.06 14.77
N ILE A 253 -24.05 -56.22 13.77
CA ILE A 253 -24.97 -56.45 12.65
C ILE A 253 -24.55 -57.73 11.89
N SER A 254 -23.25 -57.89 11.61
CA SER A 254 -22.75 -59.10 10.92
C SER A 254 -23.01 -60.40 11.73
N ARG A 255 -22.89 -60.31 13.06
CA ARG A 255 -23.21 -61.44 13.94
C ARG A 255 -24.72 -61.74 13.94
N LEU A 256 -25.56 -60.69 14.13
CA LEU A 256 -27.01 -60.86 14.10
C LEU A 256 -27.52 -61.38 12.74
N THR A 257 -26.93 -60.91 11.64
CA THR A 257 -27.28 -61.38 10.31
C THR A 257 -26.87 -62.86 10.09
N LYS A 258 -25.79 -63.31 10.73
CA LYS A 258 -25.34 -64.73 10.68
C LYS A 258 -26.15 -65.61 11.62
N GLU A 259 -26.61 -65.06 12.75
CA GLU A 259 -27.36 -65.80 13.77
C GLU A 259 -28.83 -65.96 13.42
N GLU A 260 -29.36 -65.01 12.67
CA GLU A 260 -30.80 -64.99 12.36
C GLU A 260 -31.09 -64.89 10.86
N GLN A 261 -30.82 -65.96 10.11
CA GLN A 261 -31.31 -66.08 8.74
C GLN A 261 -32.85 -66.08 8.63
N ALA A 262 -33.59 -66.23 9.80
CA ALA A 262 -35.05 -66.21 9.86
C ALA A 262 -35.68 -64.78 9.94
N ALA A 263 -34.89 -63.72 10.22
CA ALA A 263 -35.41 -62.33 10.35
C ALA A 263 -34.89 -61.40 9.22
N GLU A 264 -34.90 -61.88 7.97
CA GLU A 264 -34.38 -61.19 6.79
C GLU A 264 -34.97 -59.77 6.59
N GLU A 265 -36.22 -59.52 7.01
CA GLU A 265 -36.87 -58.22 6.87
C GLU A 265 -36.37 -57.20 7.93
N ALA A 266 -36.12 -57.63 9.16
CA ALA A 266 -35.60 -56.78 10.22
C ALA A 266 -34.12 -56.44 9.97
N GLY A 267 -33.34 -57.42 9.47
CA GLY A 267 -31.94 -57.22 9.08
C GLY A 267 -31.76 -56.22 7.94
N LYS A 268 -32.63 -56.22 6.94
CA LYS A 268 -32.62 -55.25 5.84
C LYS A 268 -32.89 -53.82 6.30
N ALA A 269 -33.80 -53.63 7.24
CA ALA A 269 -34.10 -52.33 7.85
C ALA A 269 -32.93 -51.79 8.66
N LEU A 270 -32.25 -52.65 9.44
CA LEU A 270 -31.09 -52.35 10.27
C LEU A 270 -29.84 -52.01 9.38
N VAL A 271 -29.63 -52.76 8.31
CA VAL A 271 -28.55 -52.49 7.36
C VAL A 271 -28.75 -51.10 6.71
N LYS A 272 -29.98 -50.76 6.35
CA LYS A 272 -30.30 -49.46 5.72
C LYS A 272 -30.08 -48.26 6.70
N GLU A 273 -30.37 -48.44 7.96
CA GLU A 273 -30.15 -47.37 8.95
C GLU A 273 -28.65 -47.20 9.26
N ASN A 274 -27.93 -48.35 9.31
CA ASN A 274 -26.49 -48.33 9.52
C ASN A 274 -25.71 -47.71 8.34
N GLU A 275 -26.13 -47.94 7.11
CA GLU A 275 -25.56 -47.28 5.94
C GLU A 275 -25.75 -45.76 5.97
N LYS A 276 -26.90 -45.27 6.44
CA LYS A 276 -27.15 -43.84 6.67
C LYS A 276 -26.24 -43.26 7.73
N GLN A 277 -26.03 -43.96 8.81
CA GLN A 277 -25.10 -43.54 9.88
C GLN A 277 -23.64 -43.51 9.37
N ARG A 278 -23.23 -44.49 8.56
CA ARG A 278 -21.93 -44.52 7.94
C ARG A 278 -21.70 -43.35 7.02
N ALA A 279 -22.70 -42.95 6.22
CA ALA A 279 -22.65 -41.80 5.37
C ALA A 279 -22.46 -40.50 6.17
N ARG A 280 -23.20 -40.36 7.27
CA ARG A 280 -23.03 -39.24 8.22
C ARG A 280 -21.65 -39.23 8.87
N ASN A 281 -21.16 -40.40 9.28
CA ASN A 281 -19.83 -40.49 9.87
C ASN A 281 -18.70 -40.19 8.88
N ARG A 282 -18.88 -40.55 7.60
CA ARG A 282 -17.95 -40.14 6.52
C ARG A 282 -17.97 -38.63 6.34
N GLN A 283 -19.15 -38.01 6.33
CA GLN A 283 -19.25 -36.56 6.24
C GLN A 283 -18.53 -35.87 7.41
N ILE A 284 -18.72 -36.36 8.63
CA ILE A 284 -17.98 -35.84 9.80
C ILE A 284 -16.47 -36.03 9.62
N ALA A 285 -16.04 -37.23 9.16
CA ALA A 285 -14.65 -37.53 8.94
C ALA A 285 -13.99 -36.59 7.95
N ASP A 286 -14.67 -36.27 6.86
CA ASP A 286 -14.17 -35.37 5.83
C ASP A 286 -14.09 -33.91 6.35
N TYR A 287 -15.08 -33.47 7.10
CA TYR A 287 -15.06 -32.16 7.78
C TYR A 287 -13.90 -32.04 8.78
N ILE A 288 -13.68 -33.07 9.58
CA ILE A 288 -12.59 -33.08 10.58
C ILE A 288 -11.21 -33.12 9.91
N ARG A 289 -11.05 -33.90 8.83
CA ARG A 289 -9.81 -33.91 8.03
C ARG A 289 -9.48 -32.53 7.48
N GLN A 290 -10.48 -31.84 6.91
CA GLN A 290 -10.29 -30.48 6.39
C GLN A 290 -9.86 -29.50 7.47
N MET A 291 -10.39 -29.65 8.69
CA MET A 291 -10.00 -28.82 9.83
C MET A 291 -8.57 -29.08 10.30
N CYS A 292 -8.19 -30.34 10.47
CA CYS A 292 -6.83 -30.72 10.88
C CYS A 292 -5.77 -30.21 9.89
N ILE A 293 -6.09 -30.22 8.60
CA ILE A 293 -5.23 -29.65 7.57
C ILE A 293 -5.09 -28.13 7.77
N ARG A 294 -6.19 -27.40 7.97
CA ARG A 294 -6.17 -25.93 8.18
C ARG A 294 -5.44 -25.51 9.46
N ASP A 295 -5.59 -26.25 10.54
CA ASP A 295 -4.89 -25.93 11.78
C ASP A 295 -3.38 -26.19 11.70
N ARG A 296 -2.95 -27.18 10.94
CA ARG A 296 -1.54 -27.46 10.66
C ARG A 296 -0.88 -26.33 9.85
N TRP A 297 -1.63 -25.66 8.94
CA TRP A 297 -1.13 -24.50 8.18
C TRP A 297 -0.97 -23.24 9.02
N LYS A 298 -1.67 -23.10 10.15
CA LYS A 298 -1.58 -21.93 11.04
C LYS A 298 -0.40 -21.98 12.01
N THR A 299 0.13 -23.15 12.30
CA THR A 299 1.19 -23.33 13.30
C THR A 299 2.60 -23.20 12.74
N ASP A 300 2.77 -23.25 11.43
CA ASP A 300 4.10 -23.13 10.84
C ASP A 300 4.41 -21.67 10.51
N ARG A 301 4.99 -20.95 11.52
CA ARG A 301 5.47 -19.55 11.39
C ARG A 301 6.81 -19.41 10.67
N SER A 302 7.39 -20.49 10.15
CA SER A 302 8.73 -20.51 9.59
C SER A 302 8.83 -20.14 8.09
N GLY A 303 7.74 -19.74 7.45
CA GLY A 303 7.76 -19.13 6.11
C GLY A 303 8.04 -20.10 4.95
N TYR A 304 8.09 -21.38 5.18
CA TYR A 304 8.24 -22.38 4.13
C TYR A 304 6.89 -23.07 3.86
N ALA A 305 6.36 -22.85 2.67
CA ALA A 305 5.21 -23.59 2.19
C ALA A 305 5.59 -25.08 2.06
N CYS A 306 5.15 -25.91 2.99
CA CYS A 306 5.29 -27.36 2.88
C CYS A 306 4.27 -27.84 1.84
N VAL A 307 4.69 -27.98 0.61
CA VAL A 307 3.91 -28.64 -0.45
C VAL A 307 3.88 -30.13 -0.10
N CYS A 308 2.74 -30.63 0.38
CA CYS A 308 2.53 -32.06 0.51
C CYS A 308 2.48 -32.69 -0.90
N PRO A 309 3.36 -33.66 -1.26
CA PRO A 309 3.28 -34.33 -2.54
C PRO A 309 1.98 -35.15 -2.62
N GLY A 310 1.11 -34.78 -3.53
CA GLY A 310 -0.15 -35.49 -3.81
C GLY A 310 -1.43 -34.66 -3.65
N PHE A 311 -1.32 -33.38 -3.37
CA PHE A 311 -2.49 -32.50 -3.25
C PHE A 311 -2.82 -31.87 -4.62
N ASP A 312 -3.94 -32.27 -5.21
CA ASP A 312 -4.46 -31.69 -6.47
C ASP A 312 -5.07 -30.31 -6.16
N GLU A 313 -4.48 -29.22 -6.66
CA GLU A 313 -4.94 -27.83 -6.50
C GLU A 313 -6.37 -27.60 -7.00
N ARG A 314 -6.97 -28.52 -7.74
CA ARG A 314 -8.31 -28.41 -8.31
C ARG A 314 -9.46 -28.54 -7.31
N VAL A 315 -9.18 -28.79 -6.04
CA VAL A 315 -10.22 -28.90 -4.99
C VAL A 315 -10.62 -27.53 -4.41
N TRP A 316 -9.90 -26.45 -4.75
CA TRP A 316 -10.16 -25.11 -4.18
C TRP A 316 -11.09 -24.21 -4.99
N ASP A 317 -11.46 -24.63 -6.22
CA ASP A 317 -12.31 -23.85 -7.14
C ASP A 317 -13.83 -24.09 -6.96
N ILE A 318 -14.28 -24.82 -5.94
CA ILE A 318 -15.70 -25.16 -5.73
C ILE A 318 -16.30 -24.57 -4.45
N TYR A 319 -15.63 -23.59 -3.80
CA TYR A 319 -16.29 -22.82 -2.72
C TYR A 319 -15.90 -21.36 -2.74
#